data_7e122f8deab9fa10e4b41462cfbb08d4
#
_entry.id   7e122f8deab9fa10e4b41462cfbb08d4
#
_cell.length_a   1.000
_cell.length_b   1.000
_cell.length_c   1.000
_cell.angle_alpha   90.00
_cell.angle_beta   90.00
_cell.angle_gamma   90.00
#
_symmetry.space_group_name_H-M   'P 1'
#
loop_
_entity.id
_entity.type
_entity.pdbx_description
1 polymer ?
#
loop_
_entity_poly.entity_id
_entity_poly.type
_entity_poly.pdbx_seq_one_letter_code
_entity_poly.pdbx_strand_id
1 'polypeptide(L)'
;AKILYLHYEKQIPLEKMVVLTFTNKAAGEIIERLRNKEPDLTEEQVQFFGTFHSVAMRMLKNMLSKSEEQKNGLLKSELELVEESVPNEKAEWTADFEIIDPNEEQELALHLIAEHGLKVKYKNRLKKRLEQEYPNYKKGKTVSQYKDDLFLLYSLLEKEKKWQNKMSFSDLLEEGTKNLKMGKMSLPAWIIVDEVQDSDTTQLEFLEALKGAETKIFAVGDPNQVIYSFRGTTQNMFFLLKNRFQAKELSLPVNYRSNASILEAANRFLQFGGKIQGNNGSGE
;
A
#
# COMPACT_ATOMS: atom_id res chain seq x y z
N ALA A 1 4.69 21.79 1.11
CA ALA A 1 6.00 22.41 1.40
C ALA A 1 7.16 21.45 1.08
N LYS A 2 7.24 20.23 1.68
CA LYS A 2 8.40 19.32 1.51
C LYS A 2 8.65 18.90 0.06
N ILE A 3 7.60 18.54 -0.68
CA ILE A 3 7.71 18.14 -2.10
C ILE A 3 8.29 19.29 -2.94
N LEU A 4 7.75 20.50 -2.81
CA LEU A 4 8.25 21.69 -3.52
C LEU A 4 9.72 21.99 -3.17
N TYR A 5 10.09 21.89 -1.88
CA TYR A 5 11.47 22.04 -1.46
C TYR A 5 12.41 21.00 -2.12
N LEU A 6 11.98 19.74 -2.17
CA LEU A 6 12.77 18.69 -2.82
C LEU A 6 12.88 18.92 -4.32
N HIS A 7 11.80 19.35 -4.95
CA HIS A 7 11.76 19.58 -6.39
C HIS A 7 12.61 20.80 -6.79
N TYR A 8 12.36 21.98 -6.19
CA TYR A 8 13.02 23.22 -6.58
C TYR A 8 14.41 23.39 -5.99
N GLU A 9 14.57 23.18 -4.68
CA GLU A 9 15.82 23.45 -3.99
C GLU A 9 16.82 22.27 -4.07
N LYS A 10 16.34 21.05 -4.14
CA LYS A 10 17.15 19.85 -4.23
C LYS A 10 17.19 19.27 -5.64
N GLN A 11 16.44 19.84 -6.57
CA GLN A 11 16.35 19.44 -7.98
C GLN A 11 16.05 17.94 -8.15
N ILE A 12 15.20 17.41 -7.26
CA ILE A 12 14.73 16.03 -7.38
C ILE A 12 13.50 16.02 -8.30
N PRO A 13 13.55 15.28 -9.42
CA PRO A 13 12.38 15.14 -10.29
C PRO A 13 11.19 14.53 -9.54
N LEU A 14 9.97 14.98 -9.85
CA LEU A 14 8.75 14.47 -9.20
C LEU A 14 8.56 12.97 -9.46
N GLU A 15 8.94 12.47 -10.62
CA GLU A 15 8.92 11.06 -11.02
C GLU A 15 9.83 10.17 -10.15
N LYS A 16 10.80 10.77 -9.47
CA LYS A 16 11.67 10.09 -8.50
C LYS A 16 11.14 10.14 -7.08
N MET A 17 9.93 10.66 -6.89
CA MET A 17 9.26 10.71 -5.60
C MET A 17 8.06 9.76 -5.59
N VAL A 18 7.87 9.06 -4.47
CA VAL A 18 6.63 8.37 -4.13
C VAL A 18 5.97 9.12 -2.99
N VAL A 19 4.73 9.53 -3.16
CA VAL A 19 3.95 10.23 -2.14
C VAL A 19 2.76 9.37 -1.76
N LEU A 20 2.74 8.93 -0.51
CA LEU A 20 1.74 8.01 0.03
C LEU A 20 0.84 8.76 1.01
N THR A 21 -0.46 8.63 0.81
CA THR A 21 -1.49 9.22 1.67
C THR A 21 -2.50 8.15 2.08
N PHE A 22 -3.29 8.44 3.11
CA PHE A 22 -4.33 7.52 3.55
C PHE A 22 -5.58 7.55 2.67
N THR A 23 -5.88 8.69 2.02
CA THR A 23 -7.08 8.85 1.19
C THR A 23 -6.76 9.42 -0.19
N ASN A 24 -7.56 9.04 -1.19
CA ASN A 24 -7.47 9.61 -2.54
C ASN A 24 -7.72 11.13 -2.55
N LYS A 25 -8.57 11.63 -1.64
CA LYS A 25 -8.83 13.06 -1.48
C LYS A 25 -7.55 13.80 -1.08
N ALA A 26 -6.81 13.31 -0.08
CA ALA A 26 -5.55 13.93 0.35
C ALA A 26 -4.50 13.91 -0.77
N ALA A 27 -4.41 12.81 -1.54
CA ALA A 27 -3.54 12.75 -2.71
C ALA A 27 -3.93 13.79 -3.77
N GLY A 28 -5.23 13.92 -4.08
CA GLY A 28 -5.76 14.92 -5.00
C GLY A 28 -5.44 16.34 -4.57
N GLU A 29 -5.61 16.68 -3.30
CA GLU A 29 -5.25 18.00 -2.76
C GLU A 29 -3.76 18.32 -2.89
N ILE A 30 -2.89 17.32 -2.71
CA ILE A 30 -1.44 17.51 -2.91
C ILE A 30 -1.14 17.82 -4.38
N ILE A 31 -1.73 17.04 -5.30
CA ILE A 31 -1.53 17.24 -6.75
C ILE A 31 -2.08 18.60 -7.20
N GLU A 32 -3.27 18.99 -6.73
CA GLU A 32 -3.86 20.29 -7.03
C GLU A 32 -2.97 21.46 -6.57
N ARG A 33 -2.44 21.36 -5.35
CA ARG A 33 -1.50 22.37 -4.84
C ARG A 33 -0.19 22.43 -5.62
N LEU A 34 0.24 21.31 -6.19
CA LEU A 34 1.40 21.28 -7.10
C LEU A 34 1.04 21.95 -8.43
N ARG A 35 -0.11 21.63 -9.05
CA ARG A 35 -0.58 22.25 -10.30
C ARG A 35 -0.71 23.76 -10.21
N ASN A 36 -1.10 24.29 -9.05
CA ASN A 36 -1.14 25.74 -8.81
C ASN A 36 0.24 26.41 -8.84
N LYS A 37 1.33 25.63 -8.73
CA LYS A 37 2.72 26.12 -8.80
C LYS A 37 3.42 25.70 -10.10
N GLU A 38 2.99 24.61 -10.68
CA GLU A 38 3.48 23.98 -11.90
C GLU A 38 2.30 23.76 -12.85
N PRO A 39 1.89 24.79 -13.63
CA PRO A 39 0.75 24.66 -14.54
C PRO A 39 0.93 23.55 -15.60
N ASP A 40 2.18 23.27 -15.99
CA ASP A 40 2.55 22.26 -16.98
C ASP A 40 2.75 20.86 -16.35
N LEU A 41 2.34 20.65 -15.10
CA LEU A 41 2.47 19.36 -14.39
C LEU A 41 1.70 18.27 -15.10
N THR A 42 2.41 17.24 -15.58
CA THR A 42 1.81 16.08 -16.25
C THR A 42 1.40 14.99 -15.26
N GLU A 43 0.44 14.14 -15.66
CA GLU A 43 0.03 12.97 -14.85
C GLU A 43 1.19 11.98 -14.65
N GLU A 44 2.09 11.85 -15.62
CA GLU A 44 3.24 10.97 -15.54
C GLU A 44 4.21 11.38 -14.44
N GLN A 45 4.41 12.70 -14.24
CA GLN A 45 5.29 13.23 -13.20
C GLN A 45 4.80 12.91 -11.79
N VAL A 46 3.49 12.77 -11.60
CA VAL A 46 2.86 12.49 -10.29
C VAL A 46 2.22 11.11 -10.23
N GLN A 47 2.55 10.21 -11.16
CA GLN A 47 1.93 8.89 -11.25
C GLN A 47 2.03 8.06 -9.96
N PHE A 48 3.04 8.30 -9.12
CA PHE A 48 3.22 7.62 -7.84
C PHE A 48 2.83 8.47 -6.62
N PHE A 49 1.91 9.42 -6.83
CA PHE A 49 1.27 10.17 -5.76
C PHE A 49 -0.14 9.61 -5.55
N GLY A 50 -0.41 9.03 -4.38
CA GLY A 50 -1.68 8.38 -4.15
C GLY A 50 -1.75 7.62 -2.83
N THR A 51 -2.77 6.78 -2.70
CA THR A 51 -2.84 5.81 -1.60
C THR A 51 -1.86 4.67 -1.84
N PHE A 52 -1.51 3.93 -0.78
CA PHE A 52 -0.63 2.75 -0.89
C PHE A 52 -1.10 1.80 -1.99
N HIS A 53 -2.39 1.47 -2.02
CA HIS A 53 -2.96 0.55 -3.01
C HIS A 53 -2.91 1.13 -4.43
N SER A 54 -3.24 2.40 -4.61
CA SER A 54 -3.23 3.02 -5.94
C SER A 54 -1.81 3.17 -6.51
N VAL A 55 -0.82 3.41 -5.65
CA VAL A 55 0.59 3.45 -6.06
C VAL A 55 1.08 2.05 -6.40
N ALA A 56 0.81 1.05 -5.55
CA ALA A 56 1.17 -0.34 -5.82
C ALA A 56 0.57 -0.85 -7.13
N MET A 57 -0.72 -0.55 -7.38
CA MET A 57 -1.40 -0.89 -8.64
C MET A 57 -0.69 -0.30 -9.86
N ARG A 58 -0.37 0.99 -9.84
CA ARG A 58 0.32 1.65 -10.96
C ARG A 58 1.73 1.13 -11.18
N MET A 59 2.46 0.85 -10.10
CA MET A 59 3.80 0.25 -10.20
C MET A 59 3.74 -1.17 -10.79
N LEU A 60 2.77 -1.99 -10.37
CA LEU A 60 2.57 -3.33 -10.92
C LEU A 60 2.19 -3.28 -12.39
N LYS A 61 1.22 -2.45 -12.78
CA LYS A 61 0.83 -2.30 -14.20
C LYS A 61 2.02 -1.87 -15.06
N ASN A 62 2.79 -0.88 -14.64
CA ASN A 62 3.98 -0.43 -15.36
C ASN A 62 5.05 -1.54 -15.49
N MET A 63 5.23 -2.36 -14.45
CA MET A 63 6.20 -3.46 -14.48
C MET A 63 5.72 -4.58 -15.42
N LEU A 64 4.46 -4.98 -15.31
CA LEU A 64 3.88 -6.05 -16.12
C LEU A 64 3.85 -5.68 -17.60
N SER A 65 3.42 -4.45 -17.96
CA SER A 65 3.46 -3.97 -19.35
C SER A 65 4.87 -4.05 -19.96
N LYS A 66 5.90 -3.61 -19.23
CA LYS A 66 7.28 -3.71 -19.70
C LYS A 66 7.73 -5.16 -19.88
N SER A 67 7.31 -6.05 -19.00
CA SER A 67 7.64 -7.48 -19.09
C SER A 67 6.97 -8.12 -20.31
N GLU A 68 5.73 -7.75 -20.62
CA GLU A 68 4.98 -8.22 -21.80
C GLU A 68 5.60 -7.69 -23.11
N GLU A 69 6.00 -6.41 -23.14
CA GLU A 69 6.71 -5.82 -24.28
C GLU A 69 8.02 -6.55 -24.58
N GLN A 70 8.79 -6.88 -23.53
CA GLN A 70 10.03 -7.64 -23.65
C GLN A 70 9.79 -9.07 -24.16
N LYS A 71 8.80 -9.78 -23.60
CA LYS A 71 8.41 -11.13 -24.08
C LYS A 71 7.98 -11.09 -25.54
N ASN A 72 7.13 -10.14 -25.93
CA ASN A 72 6.67 -9.98 -27.32
C ASN A 72 7.81 -9.59 -28.28
N GLY A 73 8.79 -8.80 -27.82
CA GLY A 73 9.97 -8.45 -28.60
C GLY A 73 10.90 -9.66 -28.84
N LEU A 74 11.07 -10.52 -27.85
CA LEU A 74 11.87 -11.74 -27.93
C LEU A 74 11.20 -12.80 -28.84
N LEU A 75 9.88 -12.99 -28.69
CA LEU A 75 9.11 -13.93 -29.50
C LEU A 75 9.14 -13.62 -31.00
N LYS A 76 9.25 -12.36 -31.40
CA LYS A 76 9.43 -11.97 -32.80
C LYS A 76 10.78 -12.36 -33.38
N SER A 77 11.81 -12.53 -32.54
CA SER A 77 13.16 -12.93 -32.98
C SER A 77 13.41 -14.44 -32.88
N GLU A 78 12.60 -15.22 -32.19
CA GLU A 78 12.82 -16.65 -31.92
C GLU A 78 11.69 -17.56 -32.46
N LEU A 79 10.63 -17.02 -33.07
CA LEU A 79 9.45 -17.78 -33.53
C LEU A 79 9.68 -18.64 -34.78
N GLU A 80 10.91 -18.85 -35.22
CA GLU A 80 11.21 -19.81 -36.31
C GLU A 80 11.53 -21.24 -35.85
N LEU A 81 11.62 -21.55 -34.55
CA LEU A 81 12.21 -22.85 -34.14
C LEU A 81 11.57 -23.67 -33.03
N VAL A 82 10.43 -23.31 -32.42
CA VAL A 82 9.83 -24.24 -31.42
C VAL A 82 8.30 -24.23 -31.48
N GLU A 83 7.75 -25.18 -32.18
CA GLU A 83 6.41 -25.71 -31.92
C GLU A 83 6.46 -26.69 -30.75
N GLU A 84 5.41 -26.61 -29.91
CA GLU A 84 5.04 -27.57 -28.86
C GLU A 84 5.93 -27.69 -27.63
N SER A 85 5.68 -26.88 -26.64
CA SER A 85 5.91 -27.26 -25.25
C SER A 85 4.67 -26.94 -24.39
N VAL A 86 4.10 -28.03 -23.86
CA VAL A 86 3.13 -28.19 -22.78
C VAL A 86 2.79 -26.93 -22.00
N PRO A 87 1.51 -26.55 -21.80
CA PRO A 87 1.13 -25.47 -20.90
C PRO A 87 1.40 -25.89 -19.47
N ASN A 88 2.56 -25.52 -18.96
CA ASN A 88 2.87 -25.59 -17.53
C ASN A 88 2.40 -24.26 -16.92
N GLU A 89 1.09 -24.14 -16.78
CA GLU A 89 0.37 -22.96 -16.39
C GLU A 89 0.53 -22.66 -14.90
N LYS A 90 1.59 -21.98 -14.54
CA LYS A 90 1.45 -21.01 -13.48
C LYS A 90 0.85 -19.76 -14.10
N ALA A 91 -0.47 -19.58 -13.99
CA ALA A 91 -1.10 -18.33 -14.38
C ALA A 91 -0.32 -17.17 -13.75
N GLU A 92 0.27 -16.32 -14.59
CA GLU A 92 0.96 -15.11 -14.16
C GLU A 92 -0.02 -13.94 -14.30
N TRP A 93 0.17 -12.91 -13.48
CA TRP A 93 -0.57 -11.67 -13.62
C TRP A 93 -0.17 -10.96 -14.91
N THR A 94 -1.14 -10.37 -15.60
CA THR A 94 -0.93 -9.52 -16.79
C THR A 94 -1.25 -8.06 -16.49
N ALA A 95 -0.79 -7.13 -17.31
CA ALA A 95 -0.90 -5.69 -17.06
C ALA A 95 -2.34 -5.15 -17.04
N ASP A 96 -3.25 -5.85 -17.68
CA ASP A 96 -4.69 -5.53 -17.76
C ASP A 96 -5.50 -6.08 -16.58
N PHE A 97 -4.85 -6.56 -15.53
CA PHE A 97 -5.56 -7.10 -14.37
C PHE A 97 -6.62 -6.12 -13.83
N GLU A 98 -7.72 -6.70 -13.36
CA GLU A 98 -8.83 -6.00 -12.72
C GLU A 98 -8.75 -6.11 -11.19
N ILE A 99 -9.43 -5.19 -10.51
CA ILE A 99 -9.57 -5.26 -9.05
C ILE A 99 -10.85 -6.01 -8.71
N ILE A 100 -10.72 -7.09 -7.95
CA ILE A 100 -11.86 -7.78 -7.35
C ILE A 100 -12.23 -7.08 -6.04
N ASP A 101 -13.50 -6.70 -5.89
CA ASP A 101 -13.97 -6.12 -4.65
C ASP A 101 -14.16 -7.20 -3.54
N PRO A 102 -14.20 -6.81 -2.26
CA PRO A 102 -14.31 -7.77 -1.18
C PRO A 102 -15.58 -8.63 -1.16
N ASN A 103 -16.66 -8.20 -1.83
CA ASN A 103 -17.90 -8.99 -1.91
C ASN A 103 -17.78 -10.02 -3.05
N GLU A 104 -17.28 -9.60 -4.20
CA GLU A 104 -16.96 -10.49 -5.31
C GLU A 104 -15.93 -11.57 -4.91
N GLU A 105 -14.89 -11.19 -4.14
CA GLU A 105 -13.90 -12.13 -3.61
C GLU A 105 -14.54 -13.15 -2.66
N GLN A 106 -15.49 -12.71 -1.81
CA GLN A 106 -16.24 -13.60 -0.94
C GLN A 106 -17.16 -14.54 -1.74
N GLU A 107 -17.83 -14.06 -2.77
CA GLU A 107 -18.68 -14.89 -3.66
C GLU A 107 -17.85 -15.94 -4.37
N LEU A 108 -16.69 -15.57 -4.90
CA LEU A 108 -15.75 -16.49 -5.53
C LEU A 108 -15.29 -17.57 -4.53
N ALA A 109 -14.96 -17.17 -3.29
CA ALA A 109 -14.59 -18.10 -2.25
C ALA A 109 -15.72 -19.08 -1.87
N LEU A 110 -16.98 -18.61 -1.80
CA LEU A 110 -18.14 -19.46 -1.56
C LEU A 110 -18.39 -20.45 -2.72
N HIS A 111 -18.19 -20.01 -3.96
CA HIS A 111 -18.26 -20.89 -5.13
C HIS A 111 -17.23 -22.01 -5.05
N LEU A 112 -15.96 -21.69 -4.77
CA LEU A 112 -14.88 -22.68 -4.60
C LEU A 112 -15.14 -23.66 -3.45
N ILE A 113 -15.73 -23.19 -2.33
CA ILE A 113 -16.15 -24.08 -1.23
C ILE A 113 -17.18 -25.10 -1.73
N ALA A 114 -18.15 -24.68 -2.52
CA ALA A 114 -19.19 -25.56 -3.05
C ALA A 114 -18.64 -26.55 -4.08
N GLU A 115 -17.84 -26.07 -5.02
CA GLU A 115 -17.26 -26.83 -6.12
C GLU A 115 -16.29 -27.93 -5.61
N HIS A 116 -15.44 -27.60 -4.65
CA HIS A 116 -14.44 -28.52 -4.12
C HIS A 116 -14.89 -29.24 -2.85
N GLY A 117 -16.14 -29.05 -2.38
CA GLY A 117 -16.69 -29.68 -1.19
C GLY A 117 -15.95 -29.36 0.10
N LEU A 118 -15.38 -28.16 0.22
CA LEU A 118 -14.52 -27.75 1.35
C LEU A 118 -15.32 -27.60 2.64
N LYS A 119 -14.74 -28.07 3.74
CA LYS A 119 -15.31 -27.97 5.08
C LYS A 119 -14.81 -26.71 5.80
N VAL A 120 -15.36 -25.55 5.43
CA VAL A 120 -15.04 -24.26 6.03
C VAL A 120 -16.11 -23.87 7.04
N LYS A 121 -15.70 -23.59 8.30
CA LYS A 121 -16.57 -23.16 9.40
C LYS A 121 -16.87 -21.65 9.30
N TYR A 122 -18.00 -21.25 9.89
CA TYR A 122 -18.39 -19.82 9.97
C TYR A 122 -18.40 -19.08 8.63
N LYS A 123 -19.03 -19.68 7.61
CA LYS A 123 -19.14 -19.11 6.26
C LYS A 123 -19.75 -17.70 6.22
N ASN A 124 -20.64 -17.38 7.17
CA ASN A 124 -21.21 -16.05 7.35
C ASN A 124 -20.20 -14.97 7.78
N ARG A 125 -19.01 -15.38 8.22
CA ARG A 125 -17.89 -14.51 8.58
C ARG A 125 -16.66 -14.77 7.72
N LEU A 126 -16.86 -15.37 6.55
CA LEU A 126 -15.76 -15.84 5.69
C LEU A 126 -14.76 -14.74 5.38
N LYS A 127 -15.22 -13.56 4.94
CA LYS A 127 -14.38 -12.40 4.66
C LYS A 127 -13.44 -12.08 5.84
N LYS A 128 -14.00 -11.94 7.04
CA LYS A 128 -13.21 -11.65 8.25
C LYS A 128 -12.21 -12.76 8.58
N ARG A 129 -12.60 -14.03 8.37
CA ARG A 129 -11.70 -15.17 8.58
C ARG A 129 -10.55 -15.17 7.59
N LEU A 130 -10.83 -14.91 6.32
CA LEU A 130 -9.81 -14.79 5.29
C LEU A 130 -8.79 -13.71 5.68
N GLU A 131 -9.24 -12.51 6.04
CA GLU A 131 -8.39 -11.41 6.48
C GLU A 131 -7.54 -11.76 7.71
N GLN A 132 -8.09 -12.47 8.69
CA GLN A 132 -7.41 -12.78 9.96
C GLN A 132 -6.45 -13.97 9.87
N GLU A 133 -6.79 -15.00 9.09
CA GLU A 133 -6.03 -16.25 9.05
C GLU A 133 -4.99 -16.27 7.91
N TYR A 134 -5.12 -15.41 6.91
CA TYR A 134 -4.19 -15.34 5.80
C TYR A 134 -2.71 -15.06 6.17
N PRO A 135 -2.39 -14.16 7.12
CA PRO A 135 -1.01 -13.99 7.56
C PRO A 135 -0.38 -15.27 8.13
N ASN A 136 -1.21 -16.16 8.73
CA ASN A 136 -0.74 -17.47 9.22
C ASN A 136 -0.46 -18.44 8.06
N TYR A 137 -1.32 -18.45 7.06
CA TYR A 137 -1.12 -19.22 5.83
C TYR A 137 0.20 -18.82 5.14
N LYS A 138 0.45 -17.54 4.95
CA LYS A 138 1.69 -17.04 4.33
C LYS A 138 2.96 -17.37 5.10
N LYS A 139 2.87 -17.50 6.42
CA LYS A 139 3.98 -17.94 7.27
C LYS A 139 4.21 -19.46 7.23
N GLY A 140 3.60 -20.18 6.30
CA GLY A 140 3.75 -21.61 6.12
C GLY A 140 3.01 -22.47 7.16
N LYS A 141 2.08 -21.89 7.92
CA LYS A 141 1.19 -22.66 8.79
C LYS A 141 0.10 -23.29 7.93
N THR A 142 -0.01 -24.59 7.96
CA THR A 142 -0.93 -25.37 7.12
C THR A 142 -2.28 -25.66 7.78
N VAL A 143 -2.45 -25.31 9.04
CA VAL A 143 -3.67 -25.59 9.82
C VAL A 143 -4.37 -24.29 10.16
N SER A 144 -5.65 -24.18 9.78
CA SER A 144 -6.46 -23.03 10.13
C SER A 144 -6.74 -22.99 11.64
N GLN A 145 -7.07 -21.81 12.18
CA GLN A 145 -7.43 -21.62 13.58
C GLN A 145 -8.55 -22.57 14.04
N TYR A 146 -9.49 -22.88 13.15
CA TYR A 146 -10.65 -23.74 13.44
C TYR A 146 -10.49 -25.18 12.96
N LYS A 147 -9.29 -25.58 12.52
CA LYS A 147 -9.02 -26.92 11.98
C LYS A 147 -10.00 -27.29 10.86
N ASP A 148 -10.11 -26.45 9.87
CA ASP A 148 -10.94 -26.60 8.68
C ASP A 148 -10.14 -26.32 7.40
N ASP A 149 -10.77 -26.39 6.23
CA ASP A 149 -10.11 -26.30 4.93
C ASP A 149 -9.84 -24.86 4.46
N LEU A 150 -9.80 -23.86 5.37
CA LEU A 150 -9.65 -22.46 5.00
C LEU A 150 -8.34 -22.20 4.24
N PHE A 151 -7.25 -22.84 4.63
CA PHE A 151 -5.96 -22.62 3.94
C PHE A 151 -5.93 -23.27 2.56
N LEU A 152 -6.65 -24.39 2.38
CA LEU A 152 -6.85 -24.97 1.06
C LEU A 152 -7.70 -24.03 0.19
N LEU A 153 -8.78 -23.47 0.75
CA LEU A 153 -9.57 -22.45 0.06
C LEU A 153 -8.70 -21.26 -0.37
N TYR A 154 -7.79 -20.77 0.49
CA TYR A 154 -6.88 -19.69 0.13
C TYR A 154 -6.02 -20.04 -1.10
N SER A 155 -5.44 -21.24 -1.09
CA SER A 155 -4.62 -21.70 -2.22
C SER A 155 -5.41 -21.77 -3.53
N LEU A 156 -6.67 -22.24 -3.46
CA LEU A 156 -7.57 -22.28 -4.62
C LEU A 156 -7.98 -20.87 -5.06
N LEU A 157 -8.31 -20.01 -4.11
CA LEU A 157 -8.71 -18.62 -4.39
C LEU A 157 -7.57 -17.82 -5.06
N GLU A 158 -6.32 -18.00 -4.59
CA GLU A 158 -5.16 -17.38 -5.23
C GLU A 158 -4.95 -17.86 -6.67
N LYS A 159 -5.14 -19.15 -6.93
CA LYS A 159 -5.04 -19.72 -8.29
C LYS A 159 -6.15 -19.17 -9.18
N GLU A 160 -7.37 -19.16 -8.68
CA GLU A 160 -8.55 -18.71 -9.43
C GLU A 160 -8.47 -17.21 -9.75
N LYS A 161 -8.08 -16.38 -8.78
CA LYS A 161 -7.84 -14.95 -9.03
C LYS A 161 -6.78 -14.72 -10.11
N LYS A 162 -5.69 -15.47 -10.10
CA LYS A 162 -4.66 -15.39 -11.14
C LYS A 162 -5.18 -15.83 -12.50
N TRP A 163 -5.96 -16.91 -12.53
CA TRP A 163 -6.55 -17.40 -13.77
C TRP A 163 -7.53 -16.39 -14.38
N GLN A 164 -8.33 -15.72 -13.55
CA GLN A 164 -9.24 -14.64 -13.95
C GLN A 164 -8.54 -13.29 -14.14
N ASN A 165 -7.24 -13.19 -13.86
CA ASN A 165 -6.46 -11.94 -13.83
C ASN A 165 -7.09 -10.85 -12.94
N LYS A 166 -7.57 -11.24 -11.75
CA LYS A 166 -8.22 -10.35 -10.77
C LYS A 166 -7.44 -10.28 -9.48
N MET A 167 -6.98 -9.09 -9.09
CA MET A 167 -6.27 -8.83 -7.83
C MET A 167 -7.19 -8.23 -6.78
N SER A 168 -7.11 -8.72 -5.54
CA SER A 168 -7.68 -8.01 -4.39
C SER A 168 -6.77 -6.86 -3.93
N PHE A 169 -7.27 -5.99 -3.06
CA PHE A 169 -6.45 -4.91 -2.48
C PHE A 169 -5.23 -5.44 -1.72
N SER A 170 -5.35 -6.58 -1.03
CA SER A 170 -4.20 -7.21 -0.36
C SER A 170 -3.17 -7.73 -1.36
N ASP A 171 -3.60 -8.33 -2.47
CA ASP A 171 -2.69 -8.83 -3.51
C ASP A 171 -1.84 -7.70 -4.09
N LEU A 172 -2.40 -6.50 -4.27
CA LEU A 172 -1.65 -5.35 -4.79
C LEU A 172 -0.42 -5.03 -3.95
N LEU A 173 -0.58 -4.93 -2.64
CA LEU A 173 0.53 -4.61 -1.73
C LEU A 173 1.52 -5.76 -1.64
N GLU A 174 1.03 -7.00 -1.65
CA GLU A 174 1.86 -8.19 -1.52
C GLU A 174 2.68 -8.46 -2.78
N GLU A 175 2.05 -8.47 -3.96
CA GLU A 175 2.76 -8.62 -5.23
C GLU A 175 3.68 -7.42 -5.49
N GLY A 176 3.25 -6.20 -5.15
CA GLY A 176 4.09 -5.00 -5.19
C GLY A 176 5.34 -5.17 -4.32
N THR A 177 5.17 -5.57 -3.06
CA THR A 177 6.26 -5.84 -2.12
C THR A 177 7.21 -6.91 -2.63
N LYS A 178 6.67 -8.00 -3.14
CA LYS A 178 7.45 -9.13 -3.69
C LYS A 178 8.29 -8.70 -4.90
N ASN A 179 7.69 -8.00 -5.85
CA ASN A 179 8.38 -7.58 -7.06
C ASN A 179 9.41 -6.47 -6.80
N LEU A 180 9.17 -5.58 -5.83
CA LEU A 180 10.18 -4.62 -5.34
C LEU A 180 11.39 -5.34 -4.72
N LYS A 181 11.17 -6.33 -3.85
CA LYS A 181 12.24 -7.13 -3.24
C LYS A 181 13.04 -7.96 -4.25
N MET A 182 12.40 -8.36 -5.35
CA MET A 182 13.07 -9.03 -6.49
C MET A 182 13.83 -8.07 -7.41
N GLY A 183 13.80 -6.75 -7.16
CA GLY A 183 14.45 -5.75 -8.00
C GLY A 183 13.80 -5.54 -9.37
N LYS A 184 12.56 -6.00 -9.56
CA LYS A 184 11.83 -5.85 -10.84
C LYS A 184 11.25 -4.45 -11.06
N MET A 185 11.27 -3.61 -10.05
CA MET A 185 10.77 -2.23 -10.09
C MET A 185 11.86 -1.25 -9.69
N SER A 186 11.87 -0.07 -10.32
CA SER A 186 12.79 1.01 -9.94
C SER A 186 12.39 1.62 -8.60
N LEU A 187 13.41 1.92 -7.77
CA LEU A 187 13.22 2.51 -6.45
C LEU A 187 13.21 4.04 -6.52
N PRO A 188 12.40 4.71 -5.70
CA PRO A 188 12.34 6.17 -5.67
C PRO A 188 13.56 6.77 -4.96
N ALA A 189 13.88 8.03 -5.26
CA ALA A 189 14.86 8.80 -4.50
C ALA A 189 14.29 9.25 -3.13
N TRP A 190 12.99 9.57 -3.11
CA TRP A 190 12.28 9.99 -1.91
C TRP A 190 10.93 9.30 -1.78
N ILE A 191 10.60 8.94 -0.54
CA ILE A 191 9.27 8.50 -0.14
C ILE A 191 8.74 9.52 0.87
N ILE A 192 7.54 10.03 0.61
CA ILE A 192 6.84 10.95 1.50
C ILE A 192 5.55 10.26 1.93
N VAL A 193 5.35 10.11 3.24
CA VAL A 193 4.16 9.44 3.80
C VAL A 193 3.41 10.44 4.67
N ASP A 194 2.13 10.62 4.39
CA ASP A 194 1.22 11.42 5.20
C ASP A 194 0.31 10.51 6.04
N GLU A 195 -0.11 10.98 7.21
CA GLU A 195 -0.97 10.25 8.17
C GLU A 195 -0.45 8.84 8.48
N VAL A 196 0.85 8.74 8.72
CA VAL A 196 1.53 7.44 8.87
C VAL A 196 1.00 6.60 10.04
N GLN A 197 0.37 7.21 11.04
CA GLN A 197 -0.23 6.51 12.18
C GLN A 197 -1.39 5.59 11.76
N ASP A 198 -2.02 5.84 10.62
CA ASP A 198 -3.14 5.05 10.11
C ASP A 198 -2.70 3.85 9.25
N SER A 199 -1.39 3.70 9.03
CA SER A 199 -0.82 2.59 8.25
C SER A 199 -0.90 1.27 9.02
N ASP A 200 -1.06 0.18 8.27
CA ASP A 200 -1.00 -1.19 8.78
C ASP A 200 0.37 -1.87 8.52
N THR A 201 0.54 -3.10 8.98
CA THR A 201 1.79 -3.85 8.82
C THR A 201 2.10 -4.19 7.36
N THR A 202 1.10 -4.44 6.52
CA THR A 202 1.30 -4.74 5.09
C THR A 202 1.77 -3.51 4.33
N GLN A 203 1.21 -2.35 4.65
CA GLN A 203 1.66 -1.06 4.13
C GLN A 203 3.08 -0.72 4.57
N LEU A 204 3.44 -1.06 5.81
CA LEU A 204 4.81 -0.89 6.30
C LEU A 204 5.79 -1.81 5.56
N GLU A 205 5.42 -3.06 5.29
CA GLU A 205 6.25 -4.00 4.51
C GLU A 205 6.44 -3.51 3.07
N PHE A 206 5.42 -2.93 2.46
CA PHE A 206 5.52 -2.29 1.14
C PHE A 206 6.45 -1.06 1.18
N LEU A 207 6.33 -0.23 2.20
CA LEU A 207 7.22 0.93 2.43
C LEU A 207 8.68 0.49 2.60
N GLU A 208 8.92 -0.59 3.33
CA GLU A 208 10.26 -1.19 3.48
C GLU A 208 10.83 -1.68 2.14
N ALA A 209 9.98 -2.32 1.33
CA ALA A 209 10.39 -2.79 0.01
C ALA A 209 10.69 -1.65 -0.98
N LEU A 210 9.99 -0.52 -0.85
CA LEU A 210 10.26 0.71 -1.63
C LEU A 210 11.58 1.37 -1.24
N LYS A 211 12.07 1.13 -0.01
CA LYS A 211 13.28 1.76 0.50
C LYS A 211 14.54 1.03 0.02
N GLY A 212 15.20 1.59 -0.98
CA GLY A 212 16.57 1.21 -1.33
C GLY A 212 17.63 1.86 -0.43
N ALA A 213 18.90 1.56 -0.68
CA ALA A 213 20.03 2.11 0.07
C ALA A 213 20.05 3.65 0.05
N GLU A 214 19.82 4.24 -1.11
CA GLU A 214 19.87 5.69 -1.34
C GLU A 214 18.51 6.38 -1.16
N THR A 215 17.42 5.62 -0.99
CA THR A 215 16.08 6.18 -0.81
C THR A 215 15.95 6.85 0.55
N LYS A 216 15.45 8.08 0.56
CA LYS A 216 15.15 8.84 1.78
C LYS A 216 13.66 8.83 2.07
N ILE A 217 13.31 8.76 3.36
CA ILE A 217 11.92 8.75 3.81
C ILE A 217 11.64 10.01 4.63
N PHE A 218 10.49 10.62 4.38
CA PHE A 218 9.91 11.69 5.19
C PHE A 218 8.47 11.32 5.52
N ALA A 219 8.20 10.98 6.77
CA ALA A 219 6.87 10.61 7.23
C ALA A 219 6.31 11.67 8.18
N VAL A 220 5.04 11.95 8.06
CA VAL A 220 4.28 12.87 8.91
C VAL A 220 3.07 12.15 9.48
N GLY A 221 2.71 12.48 10.71
CA GLY A 221 1.53 11.93 11.35
C GLY A 221 1.43 12.38 12.81
N ASP A 222 0.35 12.00 13.47
CA ASP A 222 0.09 12.32 14.87
C ASP A 222 -0.27 11.03 15.64
N PRO A 223 0.57 10.58 16.58
CA PRO A 223 0.31 9.38 17.36
C PRO A 223 -0.93 9.48 18.25
N ASN A 224 -1.43 10.68 18.52
CA ASN A 224 -2.66 10.91 19.30
C ASN A 224 -3.93 10.78 18.46
N GLN A 225 -3.83 10.71 17.13
CA GLN A 225 -4.96 10.60 16.21
C GLN A 225 -5.20 9.18 15.69
N VAL A 226 -4.67 8.16 16.33
CA VAL A 226 -4.89 6.75 15.95
C VAL A 226 -6.34 6.35 16.24
N ILE A 227 -7.20 6.41 15.23
CA ILE A 227 -8.63 6.06 15.35
C ILE A 227 -9.00 4.77 14.61
N TYR A 228 -8.09 4.21 13.81
CA TYR A 228 -8.30 3.01 12.99
C TYR A 228 -7.68 1.74 13.57
N SER A 229 -7.48 1.67 14.89
CA SER A 229 -6.88 0.49 15.56
C SER A 229 -7.64 -0.83 15.27
N PHE A 230 -8.94 -0.75 14.98
CA PHE A 230 -9.76 -1.91 14.59
C PHE A 230 -9.41 -2.49 13.21
N ARG A 231 -8.65 -1.77 12.38
CA ARG A 231 -8.14 -2.25 11.08
C ARG A 231 -6.76 -2.90 11.17
N GLY A 232 -6.25 -3.14 12.38
CA GLY A 232 -4.92 -3.72 12.58
C GLY A 232 -3.79 -2.68 12.59
N THR A 233 -4.11 -1.38 12.61
CA THR A 233 -3.12 -0.33 12.88
C THR A 233 -2.57 -0.56 14.29
N THR A 234 -1.27 -0.67 14.40
CA THR A 234 -0.62 -0.82 15.70
C THR A 234 -0.42 0.56 16.31
N GLN A 235 -0.74 0.70 17.60
CA GLN A 235 -0.50 1.94 18.37
C GLN A 235 0.98 2.42 18.35
N ASN A 236 1.86 1.62 17.74
CA ASN A 236 3.30 1.84 17.72
C ASN A 236 3.86 2.07 16.30
N MET A 237 3.06 2.53 15.32
CA MET A 237 3.57 2.73 13.97
C MET A 237 4.77 3.69 13.94
N PHE A 238 4.75 4.78 14.70
CA PHE A 238 5.91 5.68 14.85
C PHE A 238 7.13 4.98 15.41
N PHE A 239 6.96 4.13 16.43
CA PHE A 239 8.05 3.34 17.01
C PHE A 239 8.61 2.34 15.99
N LEU A 240 7.74 1.68 15.24
CA LEU A 240 8.15 0.75 14.18
C LEU A 240 8.94 1.48 13.09
N LEU A 241 8.46 2.61 12.61
CA LEU A 241 9.16 3.43 11.62
C LEU A 241 10.52 3.93 12.15
N LYS A 242 10.55 4.48 13.37
CA LYS A 242 11.77 4.96 13.99
C LYS A 242 12.84 3.88 14.08
N ASN A 243 12.45 2.68 14.52
CA ASN A 243 13.40 1.57 14.68
C ASN A 243 13.80 0.93 13.33
N ARG A 244 12.84 0.67 12.45
CA ARG A 244 13.11 0.00 11.16
C ARG A 244 13.92 0.88 10.19
N PHE A 245 13.67 2.19 10.20
CA PHE A 245 14.34 3.13 9.30
C PHE A 245 15.39 3.98 9.99
N GLN A 246 15.64 3.78 11.29
CA GLN A 246 16.53 4.63 12.10
C GLN A 246 16.19 6.13 11.94
N ALA A 247 14.89 6.44 11.91
CA ALA A 247 14.39 7.75 11.59
C ALA A 247 14.64 8.74 12.73
N LYS A 248 15.05 9.97 12.35
CA LYS A 248 15.11 11.09 13.29
C LYS A 248 13.70 11.63 13.49
N GLU A 249 13.26 11.66 14.74
CA GLU A 249 11.98 12.24 15.12
C GLU A 249 12.10 13.76 15.32
N LEU A 250 11.13 14.48 14.75
CA LEU A 250 10.97 15.91 14.90
C LEU A 250 9.53 16.20 15.32
N SER A 251 9.34 17.06 16.30
CA SER A 251 8.02 17.49 16.74
C SER A 251 7.64 18.83 16.13
N LEU A 252 6.35 18.98 15.78
CA LEU A 252 5.74 20.23 15.33
C LEU A 252 4.73 20.69 16.41
N PRO A 253 5.18 21.35 17.49
CA PRO A 253 4.33 21.61 18.65
C PRO A 253 3.37 22.79 18.47
N VAL A 254 3.56 23.62 17.43
CA VAL A 254 2.78 24.85 17.24
C VAL A 254 1.57 24.58 16.36
N ASN A 255 0.38 24.84 16.88
CA ASN A 255 -0.88 24.73 16.15
C ASN A 255 -1.30 26.12 15.63
N TYR A 256 -1.54 26.21 14.31
CA TYR A 256 -2.00 27.42 13.61
C TYR A 256 -3.46 27.34 13.18
N ARG A 257 -4.19 26.27 13.53
CA ARG A 257 -5.56 25.99 13.09
C ARG A 257 -6.58 26.39 14.15
N SER A 258 -6.34 25.95 15.38
CA SER A 258 -7.32 26.01 16.47
C SER A 258 -7.01 27.16 17.43
N ASN A 259 -8.05 27.71 18.06
CA ASN A 259 -7.89 28.71 19.12
C ASN A 259 -7.43 28.10 20.44
N ALA A 260 -7.04 28.95 21.40
CA ALA A 260 -6.42 28.53 22.65
C ALA A 260 -7.33 27.65 23.51
N SER A 261 -8.64 27.92 23.56
CA SER A 261 -9.61 27.15 24.35
C SER A 261 -9.73 25.70 23.89
N ILE A 262 -9.75 25.48 22.56
CA ILE A 262 -9.77 24.14 21.96
C ILE A 262 -8.48 23.39 22.30
N LEU A 263 -7.33 24.07 22.18
CA LEU A 263 -6.04 23.47 22.45
C LEU A 263 -5.85 23.13 23.94
N GLU A 264 -6.36 23.96 24.84
CA GLU A 264 -6.34 23.65 26.26
C GLU A 264 -7.15 22.40 26.59
N ALA A 265 -8.35 22.29 26.02
CA ALA A 265 -9.17 21.07 26.15
C ALA A 265 -8.46 19.85 25.57
N ALA A 266 -7.92 19.94 24.35
CA ALA A 266 -7.18 18.86 23.71
C ALA A 266 -5.96 18.42 24.51
N ASN A 267 -5.18 19.36 25.04
CA ASN A 267 -3.98 19.07 25.81
C ASN A 267 -4.24 18.25 27.10
N ARG A 268 -5.49 18.20 27.59
CA ARG A 268 -5.87 17.35 28.73
C ARG A 268 -5.94 15.87 28.35
N PHE A 269 -6.09 15.55 27.08
CA PHE A 269 -6.23 14.18 26.56
C PHE A 269 -4.99 13.66 25.85
N LEU A 270 -3.97 14.50 25.59
CA LEU A 270 -2.78 14.09 24.88
C LEU A 270 -1.96 13.08 25.71
N GLN A 271 -1.58 11.99 25.06
CA GLN A 271 -0.76 10.93 25.65
C GLN A 271 0.70 11.01 25.18
N PHE A 272 0.96 11.58 24.00
CA PHE A 272 2.27 11.61 23.38
C PHE A 272 2.61 13.03 22.87
N GLY A 273 3.91 13.31 22.69
CA GLY A 273 4.41 14.52 22.01
C GLY A 273 4.43 15.81 22.81
N GLY A 274 4.01 15.77 24.08
CA GLY A 274 3.96 16.98 24.93
C GLY A 274 2.77 17.90 24.59
N LYS A 275 2.72 19.07 25.21
CA LYS A 275 1.63 20.04 25.03
C LYS A 275 1.74 20.75 23.66
N ILE A 276 0.61 20.87 22.98
CA ILE A 276 0.48 21.67 21.77
C ILE A 276 0.43 23.14 22.16
N GLN A 277 1.25 23.96 21.51
CA GLN A 277 1.28 25.42 21.69
C GLN A 277 0.39 26.08 20.63
N GLY A 278 -0.49 26.96 21.05
CA GLY A 278 -1.33 27.73 20.13
C GLY A 278 -0.60 28.97 19.62
N ASN A 279 -0.82 29.29 18.35
CA ASN A 279 -0.40 30.55 17.74
C ASN A 279 -1.61 31.48 17.43
N ASN A 280 -2.81 30.98 17.55
CA ASN A 280 -4.05 31.75 17.38
C ASN A 280 -4.52 32.26 18.76
N GLY A 281 -5.04 33.49 18.81
CA GLY A 281 -5.51 34.10 20.05
C GLY A 281 -6.59 33.28 20.79
N SER A 282 -6.96 33.72 21.98
CA SER A 282 -8.06 33.14 22.75
C SER A 282 -9.35 33.24 21.94
N GLY A 283 -9.93 32.08 21.58
CA GLY A 283 -11.31 32.04 21.07
C GLY A 283 -12.29 32.28 22.19
N GLU A 284 -13.44 32.84 21.87
CA GLU A 284 -14.60 32.94 22.74
C GLU A 284 -15.20 31.58 23.05
#